data_5bcb9bbf367d069c4be4a29fdb44888b
#
_entry.id   5bcb9bbf367d069c4be4a29fdb44888b
#
_cell.length_a   1.000
_cell.length_b   1.000
_cell.length_c   1.000
_cell.angle_alpha   90.00
_cell.angle_beta   90.00
_cell.angle_gamma   90.00
#
_symmetry.space_group_name_H-M   'P 1'
#
loop_
_entity.id
_entity.type
_entity.pdbx_description
1 polymer ?
#
loop_
_entity_poly.entity_id
_entity_poly.type
_entity_poly.pdbx_seq_one_letter_code
_entity_poly.pdbx_strand_id
1 'polypeptide(L)'
;FEALRCEVVDLDRDAATVLMVESNYQRSQILPSEKAFAYKMRLEAMNRQGQRSDLTCAPVGHKLDGAKSRDILGDEVGESREQIRRYIRLTNLVPELLDLVDEGKIKMRPAVELSYLDEDSQRANVEMLRALEQGDYAKFQDLLAQYNTDRSFNYGVFSDARNFGYQQ
;
A
#
# COMPACT_ATOMS: atom_id res chain seq x y z
N PHE A 1 18.99 28.10 -2.00
CA PHE A 1 19.83 27.80 -0.83
C PHE A 1 21.27 27.65 -1.32
N GLU A 2 22.22 28.40 -0.75
CA GLU A 2 23.65 28.33 -1.11
C GLU A 2 24.34 27.10 -0.47
N ALA A 3 23.85 26.60 0.66
CA ALA A 3 24.32 25.40 1.32
C ALA A 3 23.23 24.78 2.21
N LEU A 4 23.24 23.46 2.32
CA LEU A 4 22.41 22.69 3.24
C LEU A 4 23.31 22.05 4.30
N ARG A 5 22.90 22.12 5.57
CA ARG A 5 23.55 21.38 6.64
C ARG A 5 23.17 19.92 6.51
N CYS A 6 24.15 19.04 6.33
CA CYS A 6 23.94 17.61 6.21
C CYS A 6 24.93 16.86 7.11
N GLU A 7 24.51 15.69 7.55
CA GLU A 7 25.35 14.68 8.21
C GLU A 7 25.50 13.51 7.25
N VAL A 8 26.77 13.13 7.00
CA VAL A 8 27.07 11.99 6.13
C VAL A 8 27.34 10.80 7.01
N VAL A 9 26.54 9.75 6.88
CA VAL A 9 26.63 8.52 7.67
C VAL A 9 26.98 7.37 6.71
N ASP A 10 27.96 6.56 7.09
CA ASP A 10 28.35 5.36 6.33
C ASP A 10 27.44 4.19 6.77
N LEU A 11 26.54 3.79 5.90
CA LEU A 11 25.55 2.75 6.14
C LEU A 11 25.52 1.77 4.96
N ASP A 12 25.27 0.50 5.24
CA ASP A 12 24.93 -0.44 4.18
C ASP A 12 23.53 -0.09 3.59
N ARG A 13 23.22 -0.68 2.44
CA ARG A 13 21.97 -0.38 1.71
C ARG A 13 20.70 -0.63 2.55
N ASP A 14 20.70 -1.68 3.35
CA ASP A 14 19.51 -2.06 4.13
C ASP A 14 19.35 -1.13 5.34
N ALA A 15 20.42 -0.78 6.03
CA ALA A 15 20.44 0.20 7.12
C ALA A 15 20.08 1.61 6.61
N ALA A 16 20.58 2.01 5.45
CA ALA A 16 20.21 3.28 4.81
C ALA A 16 18.73 3.32 4.46
N THR A 17 18.16 2.21 3.98
CA THR A 17 16.72 2.11 3.69
C THR A 17 15.88 2.27 4.96
N VAL A 18 16.27 1.63 6.06
CA VAL A 18 15.59 1.75 7.36
C VAL A 18 15.62 3.20 7.83
N LEU A 19 16.80 3.83 7.85
CA LEU A 19 16.95 5.22 8.29
C LEU A 19 16.14 6.20 7.43
N MET A 20 16.12 6.00 6.10
CA MET A 20 15.30 6.82 5.18
C MET A 20 13.80 6.70 5.50
N VAL A 21 13.31 5.50 5.74
CA VAL A 21 11.90 5.27 6.10
C VAL A 21 11.58 5.91 7.43
N GLU A 22 12.42 5.74 8.46
CA GLU A 22 12.25 6.33 9.79
C GLU A 22 12.19 7.85 9.76
N SER A 23 13.08 8.50 9.00
CA SER A 23 13.10 9.95 8.87
C SER A 23 11.83 10.49 8.19
N ASN A 24 11.22 9.73 7.29
CA ASN A 24 9.97 10.09 6.64
C ASN A 24 8.74 9.95 7.56
N TYR A 25 8.78 9.07 8.57
CA TYR A 25 7.69 8.94 9.56
C TYR A 25 7.49 10.16 10.44
N GLN A 26 8.47 11.04 10.53
CA GLN A 26 8.37 12.28 11.31
C GLN A 26 7.52 13.37 10.62
N ARG A 27 7.09 13.15 9.38
CA ARG A 27 6.17 14.07 8.69
C ARG A 27 4.77 13.97 9.28
N SER A 28 4.14 15.11 9.49
CA SER A 28 2.80 15.24 10.10
C SER A 28 1.66 14.65 9.26
N GLN A 29 1.87 14.44 7.96
CA GLN A 29 0.92 13.80 7.05
C GLN A 29 1.68 12.92 6.06
N ILE A 30 1.49 11.61 6.19
CA ILE A 30 2.03 10.59 5.29
C ILE A 30 0.86 10.00 4.52
N LEU A 31 0.95 10.00 3.20
CA LEU A 31 -0.07 9.41 2.34
C LEU A 31 -0.17 7.88 2.53
N PRO A 32 -1.35 7.29 2.32
CA PRO A 32 -1.51 5.83 2.35
C PRO A 32 -0.54 5.07 1.44
N SER A 33 -0.28 5.58 0.24
CA SER A 33 0.68 5.02 -0.70
C SER A 33 2.12 5.07 -0.15
N GLU A 34 2.53 6.20 0.43
CA GLU A 34 3.86 6.36 1.03
C GLU A 34 4.06 5.36 2.17
N LYS A 35 3.07 5.21 3.06
CA LYS A 35 3.09 4.19 4.11
C LYS A 35 3.20 2.77 3.55
N ALA A 36 2.45 2.47 2.49
CA ALA A 36 2.44 1.16 1.86
C ALA A 36 3.83 0.76 1.35
N PHE A 37 4.48 1.63 0.59
CA PHE A 37 5.83 1.40 0.08
C PHE A 37 6.87 1.40 1.18
N ALA A 38 6.78 2.30 2.16
CA ALA A 38 7.68 2.38 3.30
C ALA A 38 7.67 1.07 4.12
N TYR A 39 6.48 0.55 4.46
CA TYR A 39 6.36 -0.72 5.19
C TYR A 39 6.90 -1.90 4.38
N LYS A 40 6.61 -1.94 3.07
CA LYS A 40 7.13 -2.99 2.18
C LYS A 40 8.65 -2.98 2.16
N MET A 41 9.26 -1.82 1.88
CA MET A 41 10.72 -1.66 1.81
C MET A 41 11.39 -2.03 3.14
N ARG A 42 10.83 -1.59 4.27
CA ARG A 42 11.38 -1.89 5.59
C ARG A 42 11.32 -3.38 5.92
N LEU A 43 10.19 -4.04 5.65
CA LEU A 43 10.09 -5.50 5.85
C LEU A 43 11.05 -6.28 4.97
N GLU A 44 11.23 -5.86 3.73
CA GLU A 44 12.19 -6.48 2.82
C GLU A 44 13.63 -6.32 3.33
N ALA A 45 13.99 -5.13 3.85
CA ALA A 45 15.30 -4.88 4.45
C ALA A 45 15.51 -5.74 5.71
N MET A 46 14.54 -5.79 6.62
CA MET A 46 14.60 -6.63 7.83
C MET A 46 14.74 -8.11 7.51
N ASN A 47 14.02 -8.60 6.50
CA ASN A 47 14.10 -10.00 6.08
C ASN A 47 15.48 -10.33 5.47
N ARG A 48 16.08 -9.40 4.69
CA ARG A 48 17.45 -9.59 4.16
C ARG A 48 18.52 -9.57 5.25
N GLN A 49 18.40 -8.70 6.24
CA GLN A 49 19.29 -8.67 7.39
C GLN A 49 19.23 -9.97 8.20
N GLY A 50 18.03 -10.53 8.38
CA GLY A 50 17.84 -11.83 9.05
C GLY A 50 18.43 -13.03 8.29
N GLN A 51 18.65 -12.92 6.98
CA GLN A 51 19.27 -13.97 6.16
C GLN A 51 20.82 -13.89 6.16
N ARG A 52 21.40 -12.75 6.50
CA ARG A 52 22.87 -12.52 6.53
C ARG A 52 23.55 -13.02 7.80
N SER A 53 22.87 -13.73 8.69
CA SER A 53 23.46 -14.27 9.93
C SER A 53 24.54 -15.35 9.73
N ASP A 54 24.90 -15.68 8.49
CA ASP A 54 25.95 -16.68 8.18
C ASP A 54 27.38 -16.14 8.34
N LEU A 55 27.60 -14.85 8.63
CA LEU A 55 28.94 -14.25 8.68
C LEU A 55 29.44 -13.91 10.09
N THR A 56 28.66 -14.11 11.14
CA THR A 56 29.12 -13.95 12.52
C THR A 56 28.79 -15.20 13.32
N CYS A 57 29.83 -15.87 13.81
CA CYS A 57 29.78 -17.03 14.70
C CYS A 57 29.05 -16.69 16.02
N ALA A 58 27.75 -16.68 16.03
CA ALA A 58 26.94 -16.71 17.24
C ALA A 58 25.75 -17.67 17.01
N PRO A 59 25.58 -18.71 17.86
CA PRO A 59 24.58 -19.73 17.69
C PRO A 59 23.23 -19.31 18.25
N VAL A 60 22.58 -18.32 17.66
CA VAL A 60 21.15 -18.04 17.89
C VAL A 60 20.53 -17.52 16.60
N GLY A 61 20.46 -18.39 15.60
CA GLY A 61 19.73 -18.12 14.36
C GLY A 61 18.23 -18.29 14.57
N HIS A 62 17.55 -17.32 15.13
CA HIS A 62 16.12 -17.21 14.89
C HIS A 62 15.95 -16.68 13.46
N LYS A 63 15.60 -17.54 12.50
CA LYS A 63 14.92 -17.12 11.26
C LYS A 63 13.76 -16.24 11.70
N LEU A 64 13.88 -14.93 11.49
CA LEU A 64 12.76 -14.02 11.69
C LEU A 64 11.72 -14.44 10.66
N ASP A 65 10.73 -15.22 11.10
CA ASP A 65 9.58 -15.54 10.30
C ASP A 65 8.91 -14.22 9.92
N GLY A 66 8.50 -14.03 8.67
CA GLY A 66 7.91 -12.77 8.21
C GLY A 66 6.70 -12.30 9.04
N ALA A 67 6.19 -13.17 9.91
CA ALA A 67 5.24 -12.85 10.96
C ALA A 67 5.87 -12.00 12.07
N LYS A 68 7.06 -12.39 12.56
CA LYS A 68 7.76 -11.67 13.63
C LYS A 68 8.25 -10.29 13.17
N SER A 69 8.71 -10.16 11.93
CA SER A 69 9.15 -8.87 11.38
C SER A 69 8.02 -7.85 11.32
N ARG A 70 6.79 -8.29 11.03
CA ARG A 70 5.60 -7.42 11.04
C ARG A 70 5.16 -7.02 12.42
N ASP A 71 5.34 -7.89 13.41
CA ASP A 71 5.02 -7.58 14.80
C ASP A 71 6.02 -6.54 15.33
N ILE A 72 7.33 -6.71 15.06
CA ILE A 72 8.37 -5.74 15.43
C ILE A 72 8.08 -4.39 14.77
N LEU A 73 7.81 -4.36 13.47
CA LEU A 73 7.46 -3.14 12.77
C LEU A 73 6.21 -2.48 13.35
N GLY A 74 5.19 -3.28 13.72
CA GLY A 74 3.95 -2.79 14.32
C GLY A 74 4.19 -2.09 15.65
N ASP A 75 4.99 -2.69 16.52
CA ASP A 75 5.35 -2.12 17.82
C ASP A 75 6.11 -0.79 17.66
N GLU A 76 7.00 -0.69 16.65
CA GLU A 76 7.79 0.52 16.40
C GLU A 76 6.95 1.69 15.84
N VAL A 77 5.98 1.42 14.96
CA VAL A 77 5.15 2.46 14.32
C VAL A 77 3.80 2.68 15.00
N GLY A 78 3.48 1.89 16.04
CA GLY A 78 2.22 1.99 16.76
C GLY A 78 1.00 1.50 15.96
N GLU A 79 1.22 0.65 14.94
CA GLU A 79 0.16 0.09 14.11
C GLU A 79 0.06 -1.43 14.30
N SER A 80 -1.16 -1.97 14.17
CA SER A 80 -1.33 -3.43 14.25
C SER A 80 -0.71 -4.13 13.04
N ARG A 81 -0.24 -5.37 13.24
CA ARG A 81 0.24 -6.26 12.17
C ARG A 81 -0.73 -6.35 10.98
N GLU A 82 -2.03 -6.41 11.27
CA GLU A 82 -3.06 -6.47 10.24
C GLU A 82 -3.16 -5.17 9.45
N GLN A 83 -3.00 -4.03 10.12
CA GLN A 83 -2.98 -2.72 9.47
C GLN A 83 -1.78 -2.59 8.53
N ILE A 84 -0.59 -3.00 8.98
CA ILE A 84 0.63 -3.04 8.14
C ILE A 84 0.42 -3.92 6.91
N ARG A 85 -0.19 -5.12 7.10
CA ARG A 85 -0.51 -6.02 5.99
C ARG A 85 -1.43 -5.35 4.96
N ARG A 86 -2.46 -4.62 5.41
CA ARG A 86 -3.37 -3.89 4.54
C ARG A 86 -2.67 -2.79 3.76
N TYR A 87 -1.80 -2.01 4.40
CA TYR A 87 -0.99 -1.00 3.71
C TYR A 87 -0.11 -1.66 2.64
N ILE A 88 0.65 -2.69 2.99
CA ILE A 88 1.51 -3.37 2.02
C ILE A 88 0.70 -3.89 0.83
N ARG A 89 -0.53 -4.35 1.08
CA ARG A 89 -1.39 -4.84 0.00
C ARG A 89 -1.71 -3.76 -1.04
N LEU A 90 -1.78 -2.48 -0.65
CA LEU A 90 -2.00 -1.37 -1.57
C LEU A 90 -0.91 -1.25 -2.64
N THR A 91 0.31 -1.74 -2.40
CA THR A 91 1.39 -1.72 -3.40
C THR A 91 1.10 -2.57 -4.65
N ASN A 92 0.03 -3.37 -4.63
CA ASN A 92 -0.43 -4.16 -5.77
C ASN A 92 -1.54 -3.45 -6.57
N LEU A 93 -1.92 -2.24 -6.19
CA LEU A 93 -2.86 -1.44 -6.96
C LEU A 93 -2.16 -0.79 -8.16
N VAL A 94 -2.91 -0.61 -9.25
CA VAL A 94 -2.48 0.26 -10.35
C VAL A 94 -2.35 1.70 -9.86
N PRO A 95 -1.43 2.50 -10.42
CA PRO A 95 -1.17 3.86 -9.96
C PRO A 95 -2.42 4.72 -9.82
N GLU A 96 -3.34 4.62 -10.78
CA GLU A 96 -4.57 5.40 -10.81
C GLU A 96 -5.50 5.12 -9.62
N LEU A 97 -5.58 3.84 -9.17
CA LEU A 97 -6.34 3.49 -7.96
C LEU A 97 -5.63 3.95 -6.69
N LEU A 98 -4.30 3.89 -6.69
CA LEU A 98 -3.50 4.33 -5.57
C LEU A 98 -3.64 5.84 -5.34
N ASP A 99 -3.65 6.63 -6.42
CA ASP A 99 -3.91 8.07 -6.37
C ASP A 99 -5.30 8.36 -5.77
N LEU A 100 -6.33 7.61 -6.16
CA LEU A 100 -7.67 7.77 -5.60
C LEU A 100 -7.76 7.41 -4.10
N VAL A 101 -6.90 6.49 -3.64
CA VAL A 101 -6.76 6.18 -2.20
C VAL A 101 -6.10 7.35 -1.47
N ASP A 102 -5.05 7.94 -2.04
CA ASP A 102 -4.33 9.08 -1.46
C ASP A 102 -5.19 10.35 -1.43
N GLU A 103 -6.05 10.55 -2.42
CA GLU A 103 -7.06 11.61 -2.43
C GLU A 103 -8.22 11.36 -1.45
N GLY A 104 -8.28 10.19 -0.81
CA GLY A 104 -9.35 9.81 0.11
C GLY A 104 -10.67 9.43 -0.55
N LYS A 105 -10.72 9.36 -1.89
CA LYS A 105 -11.90 8.95 -2.66
C LYS A 105 -12.21 7.47 -2.47
N ILE A 106 -11.19 6.63 -2.37
CA ILE A 106 -11.32 5.21 -2.05
C ILE A 106 -10.79 4.96 -0.64
N LYS A 107 -11.61 4.36 0.22
CA LYS A 107 -11.20 4.00 1.57
C LYS A 107 -10.31 2.76 1.57
N MET A 108 -9.53 2.57 2.64
CA MET A 108 -8.58 1.47 2.82
C MET A 108 -9.19 0.09 2.53
N ARG A 109 -10.41 -0.20 3.03
CA ARG A 109 -11.01 -1.54 2.90
C ARG A 109 -11.36 -1.88 1.45
N PRO A 110 -12.10 -1.06 0.69
CA PRO A 110 -12.30 -1.26 -0.75
C PRO A 110 -10.99 -1.34 -1.54
N ALA A 111 -10.01 -0.50 -1.22
CA ALA A 111 -8.71 -0.51 -1.89
C ALA A 111 -7.98 -1.86 -1.73
N VAL A 112 -8.02 -2.44 -0.52
CA VAL A 112 -7.46 -3.78 -0.28
C VAL A 112 -8.19 -4.84 -1.10
N GLU A 113 -9.52 -4.78 -1.20
CA GLU A 113 -10.29 -5.73 -2.03
C GLU A 113 -9.91 -5.59 -3.52
N LEU A 114 -9.83 -4.36 -4.04
CA LEU A 114 -9.38 -4.11 -5.42
C LEU A 114 -7.98 -4.66 -5.70
N SER A 115 -7.08 -4.65 -4.72
CA SER A 115 -5.71 -5.14 -4.87
C SER A 115 -5.59 -6.66 -5.07
N TYR A 116 -6.68 -7.42 -4.94
CA TYR A 116 -6.72 -8.85 -5.26
C TYR A 116 -7.11 -9.13 -6.71
N LEU A 117 -7.57 -8.12 -7.45
CA LEU A 117 -7.88 -8.23 -8.87
C LEU A 117 -6.60 -8.15 -9.69
N ASP A 118 -6.65 -8.73 -10.89
CA ASP A 118 -5.61 -8.53 -11.91
C ASP A 118 -5.61 -7.08 -12.42
N GLU A 119 -4.55 -6.70 -13.11
CA GLU A 119 -4.32 -5.33 -13.55
C GLU A 119 -5.39 -4.82 -14.52
N ASP A 120 -5.89 -5.67 -15.42
CA ASP A 120 -6.91 -5.30 -16.39
C ASP A 120 -8.25 -5.03 -15.69
N SER A 121 -8.62 -5.89 -14.73
CA SER A 121 -9.80 -5.70 -13.89
C SER A 121 -9.69 -4.44 -13.02
N GLN A 122 -8.51 -4.13 -12.49
CA GLN A 122 -8.28 -2.90 -11.74
C GLN A 122 -8.48 -1.67 -12.63
N ARG A 123 -7.91 -1.65 -13.84
CA ARG A 123 -8.08 -0.53 -14.80
C ARG A 123 -9.53 -0.33 -15.22
N ALA A 124 -10.25 -1.42 -15.42
CA ALA A 124 -11.68 -1.35 -15.68
C ALA A 124 -12.48 -0.70 -14.55
N ASN A 125 -12.12 -1.00 -13.31
CA ASN A 125 -12.72 -0.34 -12.16
C ASN A 125 -12.40 1.17 -12.14
N VAL A 126 -11.19 1.60 -12.56
CA VAL A 126 -10.86 3.02 -12.74
C VAL A 126 -11.77 3.68 -13.76
N GLU A 127 -12.02 3.05 -14.91
CA GLU A 127 -12.91 3.60 -15.93
C GLU A 127 -14.35 3.74 -15.45
N MET A 128 -14.85 2.74 -14.71
CA MET A 128 -16.17 2.80 -14.10
C MET A 128 -16.29 3.94 -13.08
N LEU A 129 -15.28 4.12 -12.23
CA LEU A 129 -15.23 5.23 -11.27
C LEU A 129 -15.23 6.59 -11.97
N ARG A 130 -14.44 6.75 -13.04
CA ARG A 130 -14.40 7.97 -13.83
C ARG A 130 -15.73 8.26 -14.52
N ALA A 131 -16.40 7.24 -15.04
CA ALA A 131 -17.73 7.41 -15.63
C ALA A 131 -18.75 7.91 -14.59
N LEU A 132 -18.72 7.36 -13.38
CA LEU A 132 -19.55 7.83 -12.26
C LEU A 132 -19.23 9.28 -11.87
N GLU A 133 -17.96 9.64 -11.74
CA GLU A 133 -17.54 11.01 -11.41
C GLU A 133 -18.00 12.03 -12.47
N GLN A 134 -18.06 11.63 -13.74
CA GLN A 134 -18.53 12.46 -14.85
C GLN A 134 -20.06 12.48 -14.99
N GLY A 135 -20.77 11.67 -14.20
CA GLY A 135 -22.23 11.51 -14.31
C GLY A 135 -22.67 10.71 -15.53
N ASP A 136 -21.75 10.02 -16.20
CA ASP A 136 -22.04 9.18 -17.37
C ASP A 136 -22.49 7.79 -16.94
N TYR A 137 -23.75 7.72 -16.51
CA TYR A 137 -24.35 6.47 -16.04
C TYR A 137 -24.54 5.45 -17.16
N ALA A 138 -24.70 5.89 -18.42
CA ALA A 138 -24.81 4.98 -19.55
C ALA A 138 -23.52 4.22 -19.77
N LYS A 139 -22.40 4.95 -19.84
CA LYS A 139 -21.07 4.36 -19.94
C LYS A 139 -20.74 3.44 -18.76
N PHE A 140 -21.11 3.85 -17.53
CA PHE A 140 -20.93 3.01 -16.35
C PHE A 140 -21.70 1.68 -16.47
N GLN A 141 -22.97 1.71 -16.92
CA GLN A 141 -23.75 0.50 -17.08
C GLN A 141 -23.23 -0.40 -18.19
N ASP A 142 -22.74 0.15 -19.29
CA ASP A 142 -22.12 -0.62 -20.38
C ASP A 142 -20.85 -1.32 -19.91
N LEU A 143 -19.98 -0.62 -19.18
CA LEU A 143 -18.76 -1.20 -18.58
C LEU A 143 -19.13 -2.30 -17.57
N LEU A 144 -20.12 -2.05 -16.72
CA LEU A 144 -20.59 -3.01 -15.73
C LEU A 144 -21.15 -4.29 -16.40
N ALA A 145 -21.91 -4.16 -17.47
CA ALA A 145 -22.45 -5.28 -18.23
C ALA A 145 -21.33 -6.12 -18.88
N GLN A 146 -20.31 -5.46 -19.43
CA GLN A 146 -19.15 -6.10 -20.02
C GLN A 146 -18.37 -6.93 -19.01
N TYR A 147 -18.17 -6.40 -17.79
CA TYR A 147 -17.39 -7.09 -16.74
C TYR A 147 -18.21 -8.13 -15.97
N ASN A 148 -19.53 -8.01 -15.88
CA ASN A 148 -20.39 -9.04 -15.27
C ASN A 148 -20.35 -10.38 -15.99
N THR A 149 -20.04 -10.40 -17.29
CA THR A 149 -19.92 -11.63 -18.07
C THR A 149 -18.69 -12.45 -17.66
N ASP A 150 -17.64 -11.83 -17.12
CA ASP A 150 -16.36 -12.49 -16.81
C ASP A 150 -16.17 -12.88 -15.34
N ARG A 151 -17.18 -12.76 -14.48
CA ARG A 151 -17.13 -13.06 -13.02
C ARG A 151 -16.00 -12.38 -12.23
N SER A 152 -15.25 -11.45 -12.82
CA SER A 152 -14.13 -10.77 -12.19
C SER A 152 -14.54 -9.51 -11.40
N PHE A 153 -15.85 -9.21 -11.37
CA PHE A 153 -16.37 -8.00 -10.75
C PHE A 153 -16.73 -8.23 -9.28
N ASN A 154 -16.10 -7.48 -8.40
CA ASN A 154 -16.44 -7.51 -6.98
C ASN A 154 -17.49 -6.44 -6.65
N TYR A 155 -18.77 -6.82 -6.64
CA TYR A 155 -19.90 -5.95 -6.27
C TYR A 155 -19.73 -5.25 -4.93
N GLY A 156 -18.93 -5.80 -4.02
CA GLY A 156 -18.67 -5.23 -2.70
C GLY A 156 -18.04 -3.83 -2.75
N VAL A 157 -17.27 -3.53 -3.80
CA VAL A 157 -16.60 -2.23 -3.95
C VAL A 157 -17.60 -1.12 -4.28
N PHE A 158 -18.66 -1.44 -5.02
CA PHE A 158 -19.68 -0.48 -5.49
C PHE A 158 -20.98 -0.52 -4.71
N SER A 159 -21.23 -1.57 -3.90
CA SER A 159 -22.46 -1.69 -3.10
C SER A 159 -22.63 -0.57 -2.08
N ASP A 160 -21.55 0.11 -1.73
CA ASP A 160 -21.54 1.24 -0.81
C ASP A 160 -21.29 2.57 -1.58
N ALA A 161 -22.16 2.84 -2.57
CA ALA A 161 -22.15 4.12 -3.33
C ALA A 161 -22.15 5.35 -2.40
N ARG A 162 -22.65 5.19 -1.16
CA ARG A 162 -22.52 6.18 -0.08
C ARG A 162 -21.09 6.49 0.32
N ASN A 163 -20.13 5.61 0.04
CA ASN A 163 -18.72 5.83 0.32
C ASN A 163 -18.04 6.76 -0.70
N PHE A 164 -18.67 7.02 -1.83
CA PHE A 164 -18.16 7.91 -2.89
C PHE A 164 -18.69 9.35 -2.80
N GLY A 165 -19.33 9.73 -1.69
CA GLY A 165 -19.72 11.11 -1.45
C GLY A 165 -20.90 11.62 -2.26
N TYR A 166 -21.63 10.77 -2.96
CA TYR A 166 -22.86 11.14 -3.63
C TYR A 166 -23.99 11.26 -2.60
N GLN A 167 -24.11 12.43 -1.99
CA GLN A 167 -25.36 12.90 -1.41
C GLN A 167 -26.19 13.48 -2.57
N GLN A 168 -27.36 12.88 -2.80
CA GLN A 168 -28.40 13.52 -3.63
C GLN A 168 -28.85 14.83 -3.00
#